data_9977f02a8b589f0ff228280aefb604d5
#
_entry.id   9977f02a8b589f0ff228280aefb604d5
#
_cell.length_a   1.000
_cell.length_b   1.000
_cell.length_c   1.000
_cell.angle_alpha   90.00
_cell.angle_beta   90.00
_cell.angle_gamma   90.00
#
_symmetry.space_group_name_H-M   'P 1'
#
loop_
_entity.id
_entity.type
_entity.pdbx_description
1 polymer ?
#
loop_
_entity_poly.entity_id
_entity_poly.type
_entity_poly.pdbx_seq_one_letter_code
_entity_poly.pdbx_strand_id
1 'polypeptide(L)'
;MQQQTSFGPLTLITPTAALKASVHGGRAKCLQRLVRMDLPVPITVALSFDAVHAAAVGDLPDMDALLAPFGGAPLLSVRPSSEDPDWGGPSAILNVGMNDARHAELINHVGEEAATRVYLRFVQSYAIHVARLDPDEFHIPDVADRGSLVAMMATYEAETDEAFPQDARVQLAEVLRSMARAWDGTTARLLRQAKGAPADAGLGLVVQAMALGTGRGECGKGVIQFVDSTTGAPRIVGRYISSWLAELRDVHPDAEGAIYLTRDPRGQSLEDLFPEQFAQLVTYGAACRKRLREEMEVKFTLQDGTLQILDAVRLQRSGRASVRIAVALAEDNVIPREEAVMRIEPAALSELLHRQIDPKSSCNCQKAGCSS
;
A
#
# COMPACT_ATOMS: atom_id res chain seq x y z
N MET A 1 18.22 -18.62 31.48
CA MET A 1 17.17 -17.59 31.57
C MET A 1 17.29 -16.71 30.32
N GLN A 2 16.47 -16.96 29.30
CA GLN A 2 16.35 -16.06 28.16
C GLN A 2 15.61 -14.81 28.65
N GLN A 3 16.25 -13.64 28.59
CA GLN A 3 15.57 -12.37 28.78
C GLN A 3 14.48 -12.28 27.71
N GLN A 4 13.23 -12.42 28.10
CA GLN A 4 12.08 -12.04 27.26
C GLN A 4 12.23 -10.52 27.04
N THR A 5 12.70 -10.16 25.85
CA THR A 5 12.65 -8.78 25.37
C THR A 5 11.17 -8.41 25.27
N SER A 6 10.63 -7.70 26.26
CA SER A 6 9.31 -7.13 26.21
C SER A 6 9.28 -6.10 25.07
N PHE A 7 8.50 -6.37 24.04
CA PHE A 7 8.26 -5.39 22.97
C PHE A 7 7.20 -4.40 23.48
N GLY A 8 7.48 -3.11 23.36
CA GLY A 8 6.47 -2.09 23.66
C GLY A 8 5.29 -2.14 22.70
N PRO A 9 4.12 -1.61 23.12
CA PRO A 9 2.93 -1.56 22.26
C PRO A 9 3.13 -0.72 20.99
N LEU A 10 3.98 0.30 21.09
CA LEU A 10 4.34 1.24 20.02
C LEU A 10 5.84 1.21 19.78
N THR A 11 6.24 1.13 18.53
CA THR A 11 7.66 1.13 18.14
C THR A 11 7.89 2.05 16.94
N LEU A 12 8.63 3.14 17.11
CA LEU A 12 9.10 3.96 16.00
C LEU A 12 10.04 3.13 15.12
N ILE A 13 9.78 3.08 13.82
CA ILE A 13 10.61 2.33 12.88
C ILE A 13 11.91 3.09 12.62
N THR A 14 12.99 2.61 13.21
CA THR A 14 14.36 3.10 13.03
C THR A 14 15.27 1.93 12.61
N PRO A 15 16.49 2.19 12.11
CA PRO A 15 17.42 1.12 11.76
C PRO A 15 17.69 0.13 12.90
N THR A 16 17.71 0.62 14.15
CA THR A 16 18.06 -0.16 15.35
C THR A 16 16.87 -0.63 16.18
N ALA A 17 15.64 -0.22 15.82
CA ALA A 17 14.44 -0.59 16.55
C ALA A 17 14.27 -2.12 16.67
N ALA A 18 13.79 -2.58 17.82
CA ALA A 18 13.52 -3.99 18.07
C ALA A 18 12.18 -4.37 17.42
N LEU A 19 12.21 -4.79 16.15
CA LEU A 19 11.05 -5.22 15.37
C LEU A 19 11.18 -6.69 14.93
N LYS A 20 10.10 -7.45 15.12
CA LYS A 20 9.97 -8.83 14.63
C LYS A 20 8.69 -8.97 13.81
N ALA A 21 8.73 -9.76 12.73
CA ALA A 21 7.54 -10.04 11.91
C ALA A 21 6.45 -10.77 12.72
N SER A 22 6.84 -11.68 13.61
CA SER A 22 5.93 -12.40 14.52
C SER A 22 5.32 -11.55 15.65
N VAL A 23 5.64 -10.27 15.73
CA VAL A 23 5.12 -9.34 16.77
C VAL A 23 4.49 -8.09 16.14
N HIS A 24 5.08 -7.58 15.04
CA HIS A 24 4.67 -6.32 14.41
C HIS A 24 4.20 -6.51 12.97
N GLY A 25 4.30 -7.74 12.44
CA GLY A 25 3.96 -8.09 11.08
C GLY A 25 5.07 -7.86 10.05
N GLY A 26 4.85 -8.43 8.88
CA GLY A 26 5.79 -8.44 7.76
C GLY A 26 6.03 -7.04 7.18
N ARG A 27 4.98 -6.20 7.07
CA ARG A 27 5.12 -4.83 6.56
C ARG A 27 6.00 -3.95 7.45
N ALA A 28 5.78 -3.95 8.77
CA ALA A 28 6.63 -3.21 9.71
C ALA A 28 8.10 -3.65 9.58
N LYS A 29 8.33 -4.95 9.45
CA LYS A 29 9.68 -5.51 9.27
C LYS A 29 10.28 -5.16 7.91
N CYS A 30 9.49 -5.13 6.85
CA CYS A 30 9.93 -4.69 5.52
C CYS A 30 10.32 -3.22 5.56
N LEU A 31 9.48 -2.33 6.08
CA LEU A 31 9.78 -0.90 6.22
C LEU A 31 11.07 -0.66 7.02
N GLN A 32 11.30 -1.41 8.11
CA GLN A 32 12.59 -1.34 8.82
C GLN A 32 13.77 -1.71 7.93
N ARG A 33 13.63 -2.73 7.07
CA ARG A 33 14.70 -3.12 6.14
C ARG A 33 14.98 -2.02 5.13
N LEU A 34 13.94 -1.32 4.64
CA LEU A 34 14.09 -0.17 3.75
C LEU A 34 14.83 0.98 4.46
N VAL A 35 14.44 1.31 5.69
CA VAL A 35 15.12 2.33 6.51
C VAL A 35 16.59 1.97 6.77
N ARG A 36 16.90 0.68 6.97
CA ARG A 36 18.30 0.19 7.13
C ARG A 36 19.14 0.29 5.85
N MET A 37 18.54 0.49 4.72
CA MET A 37 19.20 0.73 3.44
C MET A 37 19.27 2.22 3.11
N ASP A 38 18.97 3.07 4.10
CA ASP A 38 18.91 4.54 3.95
C ASP A 38 17.95 5.00 2.84
N LEU A 39 16.91 4.18 2.54
CA LEU A 39 15.86 4.61 1.62
C LEU A 39 14.96 5.65 2.30
N PRO A 40 14.49 6.65 1.54
CA PRO A 40 13.66 7.73 2.06
C PRO A 40 12.23 7.23 2.36
N VAL A 41 12.05 6.59 3.50
CA VAL A 41 10.76 6.10 4.00
C VAL A 41 10.16 7.15 4.93
N PRO A 42 8.88 7.53 4.79
CA PRO A 42 8.22 8.42 5.72
C PRO A 42 8.27 7.90 7.16
N ILE A 43 8.24 8.81 8.14
CA ILE A 43 8.18 8.44 9.56
C ILE A 43 7.04 7.46 9.77
N THR A 44 7.34 6.36 10.47
CA THR A 44 6.40 5.25 10.66
C THR A 44 6.52 4.71 12.08
N VAL A 45 5.37 4.50 12.73
CA VAL A 45 5.23 3.82 14.01
C VAL A 45 4.53 2.47 13.79
N ALA A 46 5.08 1.40 14.32
CA ALA A 46 4.48 0.07 14.30
C ALA A 46 3.77 -0.22 15.63
N LEU A 47 2.56 -0.77 15.56
CA LEU A 47 1.82 -1.33 16.67
C LEU A 47 2.02 -2.84 16.69
N SER A 48 2.27 -3.40 17.89
CA SER A 48 2.39 -4.85 18.07
C SER A 48 1.04 -5.55 17.94
N PHE A 49 1.05 -6.86 17.72
CA PHE A 49 -0.17 -7.69 17.69
C PHE A 49 -0.99 -7.55 18.97
N ASP A 50 -0.32 -7.54 20.12
CA ASP A 50 -0.98 -7.38 21.43
C ASP A 50 -1.66 -6.01 21.54
N ALA A 51 -1.00 -4.93 21.09
CA ALA A 51 -1.58 -3.60 21.12
C ALA A 51 -2.81 -3.48 20.19
N VAL A 52 -2.77 -4.12 19.03
CA VAL A 52 -3.91 -4.12 18.10
C VAL A 52 -5.06 -4.97 18.67
N HIS A 53 -4.75 -6.13 19.26
CA HIS A 53 -5.76 -6.95 19.92
C HIS A 53 -6.41 -6.21 21.09
N ALA A 54 -5.64 -5.51 21.92
CA ALA A 54 -6.18 -4.66 23.00
C ALA A 54 -7.09 -3.55 22.45
N ALA A 55 -6.70 -2.92 21.33
CA ALA A 55 -7.53 -1.89 20.68
C ALA A 55 -8.89 -2.44 20.21
N ALA A 56 -9.00 -3.70 19.80
CA ALA A 56 -10.27 -4.32 19.41
C ALA A 56 -11.29 -4.35 20.55
N VAL A 57 -10.84 -4.50 21.77
CA VAL A 57 -11.69 -4.50 23.00
C VAL A 57 -11.79 -3.13 23.66
N GLY A 58 -11.20 -2.10 23.06
CA GLY A 58 -11.31 -0.70 23.53
C GLY A 58 -10.15 -0.20 24.37
N ASP A 59 -9.14 -1.03 24.66
CA ASP A 59 -7.90 -0.63 25.34
C ASP A 59 -6.91 -0.09 24.30
N LEU A 60 -6.98 1.23 24.05
CA LEU A 60 -6.18 1.93 23.04
C LEU A 60 -4.79 2.26 23.60
N PRO A 61 -3.76 2.27 22.73
CA PRO A 61 -2.45 2.77 23.13
C PRO A 61 -2.51 4.26 23.48
N ASP A 62 -1.49 4.76 24.17
CA ASP A 62 -1.33 6.18 24.41
C ASP A 62 -1.24 6.93 23.07
N MET A 63 -2.30 7.69 22.75
CA MET A 63 -2.44 8.40 21.48
C MET A 63 -1.46 9.56 21.37
N ASP A 64 -1.05 10.17 22.48
CA ASP A 64 -0.03 11.22 22.50
C ASP A 64 1.35 10.65 22.19
N ALA A 65 1.69 9.52 22.80
CA ALA A 65 2.92 8.80 22.50
C ALA A 65 2.95 8.30 21.06
N LEU A 66 1.80 7.86 20.50
CA LEU A 66 1.70 7.45 19.11
C LEU A 66 1.91 8.62 18.14
N LEU A 67 1.36 9.79 18.44
CA LEU A 67 1.42 10.98 17.56
C LEU A 67 2.72 11.79 17.71
N ALA A 68 3.40 11.70 18.85
CA ALA A 68 4.61 12.48 19.14
C ALA A 68 5.71 12.42 18.05
N PRO A 69 6.03 11.25 17.44
CA PRO A 69 7.08 11.18 16.44
C PRO A 69 6.80 11.98 15.16
N PHE A 70 5.52 12.26 14.88
CA PHE A 70 5.12 12.90 13.62
C PHE A 70 5.24 14.44 13.66
N GLY A 71 5.45 15.07 14.84
CA GLY A 71 5.45 16.54 14.94
C GLY A 71 4.10 17.13 14.50
N GLY A 72 3.74 18.34 14.89
CA GLY A 72 2.40 18.97 14.67
C GLY A 72 1.52 18.35 13.59
N ALA A 73 0.46 17.77 13.87
CA ALA A 73 -0.70 17.24 13.11
C ALA A 73 -0.49 16.87 11.61
N PRO A 74 0.37 15.94 11.22
CA PRO A 74 0.48 15.48 9.84
C PRO A 74 -0.75 14.65 9.44
N LEU A 75 -1.00 14.54 8.13
CA LEU A 75 -1.88 13.48 7.64
C LEU A 75 -1.17 12.13 7.79
N LEU A 76 -1.93 11.13 8.20
CA LEU A 76 -1.43 9.79 8.47
C LEU A 76 -2.11 8.74 7.60
N SER A 77 -1.41 7.64 7.32
CA SER A 77 -2.00 6.42 6.81
C SER A 77 -1.90 5.32 7.87
N VAL A 78 -2.97 4.54 8.03
CA VAL A 78 -2.97 3.33 8.87
C VAL A 78 -3.11 2.12 7.98
N ARG A 79 -2.15 1.20 8.07
CA ARG A 79 -2.09 0.03 7.18
C ARG A 79 -1.93 -1.26 7.98
N PRO A 80 -2.58 -2.36 7.54
CA PRO A 80 -2.42 -3.67 8.16
C PRO A 80 -0.99 -4.19 7.98
N SER A 81 -0.51 -4.89 9.00
CA SER A 81 0.81 -5.53 9.04
C SER A 81 0.69 -6.92 9.68
N SER A 82 0.07 -7.86 8.96
CA SER A 82 0.09 -9.29 9.32
C SER A 82 1.49 -9.88 9.11
N GLU A 83 1.76 -11.05 9.66
CA GLU A 83 3.04 -11.73 9.45
C GLU A 83 3.26 -12.04 7.97
N ASP A 84 2.23 -12.54 7.29
CA ASP A 84 2.22 -12.76 5.85
C ASP A 84 1.13 -11.86 5.18
N PRO A 85 1.51 -11.03 4.22
CA PRO A 85 0.57 -10.15 3.51
C PRO A 85 -0.48 -10.92 2.67
N ASP A 86 -0.18 -12.16 2.27
CA ASP A 86 -1.06 -12.97 1.43
C ASP A 86 -2.30 -13.47 2.18
N TRP A 87 -2.28 -13.45 3.53
CA TRP A 87 -3.47 -13.74 4.34
C TRP A 87 -4.57 -12.69 4.18
N GLY A 88 -4.24 -11.50 3.68
CA GLY A 88 -5.16 -10.37 3.59
C GLY A 88 -5.22 -9.57 4.89
N GLY A 89 -6.21 -8.69 4.98
CA GLY A 89 -6.39 -7.83 6.14
C GLY A 89 -7.43 -6.74 5.88
N PRO A 90 -7.69 -5.87 6.85
CA PRO A 90 -8.55 -4.71 6.66
C PRO A 90 -7.94 -3.76 5.62
N SER A 91 -8.79 -2.97 4.97
CA SER A 91 -8.36 -1.93 4.05
C SER A 91 -7.49 -0.89 4.77
N ALA A 92 -6.48 -0.36 4.07
CA ALA A 92 -5.71 0.77 4.59
C ALA A 92 -6.59 2.02 4.64
N ILE A 93 -6.46 2.81 5.71
CA ILE A 93 -7.12 4.12 5.84
C ILE A 93 -6.08 5.20 5.64
N LEU A 94 -6.32 6.05 4.66
CA LEU A 94 -5.43 7.15 4.28
C LEU A 94 -5.99 8.49 4.76
N ASN A 95 -5.12 9.49 4.86
CA ASN A 95 -5.46 10.87 5.19
C ASN A 95 -6.10 11.05 6.58
N VAL A 96 -5.83 10.15 7.53
CA VAL A 96 -6.24 10.31 8.93
C VAL A 96 -5.61 11.58 9.49
N GLY A 97 -6.39 12.40 10.15
CA GLY A 97 -6.01 13.75 10.60
C GLY A 97 -6.54 14.87 9.68
N MET A 98 -7.19 14.51 8.55
CA MET A 98 -7.85 15.49 7.71
C MET A 98 -9.06 16.06 8.44
N ASN A 99 -9.13 17.39 8.47
CA ASN A 99 -10.20 18.18 9.06
C ASN A 99 -10.31 19.52 8.35
N ASP A 100 -11.25 20.38 8.75
CA ASP A 100 -11.49 21.66 8.09
C ASP A 100 -10.27 22.58 8.12
N ALA A 101 -9.52 22.61 9.23
CA ALA A 101 -8.31 23.42 9.33
C ALA A 101 -7.22 22.94 8.36
N ARG A 102 -6.99 21.61 8.30
CA ARG A 102 -6.05 21.01 7.37
C ARG A 102 -6.46 21.14 5.91
N HIS A 103 -7.75 21.07 5.64
CA HIS A 103 -8.28 21.32 4.32
C HIS A 103 -7.95 22.74 3.86
N ALA A 104 -8.21 23.75 4.71
CA ALA A 104 -7.87 25.13 4.40
C ALA A 104 -6.36 25.35 4.16
N GLU A 105 -5.49 24.70 4.95
CA GLU A 105 -4.05 24.73 4.72
C GLU A 105 -3.68 24.07 3.38
N LEU A 106 -4.26 22.89 3.08
CA LEU A 106 -3.94 22.13 1.88
C LEU A 106 -4.39 22.87 0.61
N ILE A 107 -5.52 23.58 0.62
CA ILE A 107 -5.97 24.47 -0.48
C ILE A 107 -4.87 25.43 -0.91
N ASN A 108 -4.15 26.03 0.05
CA ASN A 108 -3.07 26.98 -0.25
C ASN A 108 -1.86 26.32 -0.94
N HIS A 109 -1.70 25.01 -0.80
CA HIS A 109 -0.57 24.26 -1.37
C HIS A 109 -0.90 23.62 -2.72
N VAL A 110 -2.07 23.01 -2.85
CA VAL A 110 -2.41 22.15 -4.02
C VAL A 110 -3.64 22.64 -4.80
N GLY A 111 -4.34 23.67 -4.31
CA GLY A 111 -5.60 24.16 -4.89
C GLY A 111 -6.84 23.49 -4.27
N GLU A 112 -8.01 24.11 -4.53
CA GLU A 112 -9.26 23.73 -3.88
C GLU A 112 -9.74 22.35 -4.28
N GLU A 113 -9.74 22.04 -5.58
CA GLU A 113 -10.25 20.76 -6.10
C GLU A 113 -9.42 19.58 -5.56
N ALA A 114 -8.09 19.67 -5.63
CA ALA A 114 -7.20 18.62 -5.15
C ALA A 114 -7.33 18.41 -3.64
N ALA A 115 -7.32 19.51 -2.85
CA ALA A 115 -7.48 19.45 -1.41
C ALA A 115 -8.83 18.86 -0.99
N THR A 116 -9.92 19.28 -1.68
CA THR A 116 -11.27 18.78 -1.41
C THR A 116 -11.38 17.30 -1.75
N ARG A 117 -10.76 16.86 -2.83
CA ARG A 117 -10.74 15.44 -3.22
C ARG A 117 -10.03 14.56 -2.19
N VAL A 118 -8.92 15.02 -1.60
CA VAL A 118 -8.24 14.33 -0.50
C VAL A 118 -9.17 14.20 0.71
N TYR A 119 -9.91 15.25 1.04
CA TYR A 119 -10.84 15.22 2.16
C TYR A 119 -12.03 14.30 1.90
N LEU A 120 -12.67 14.39 0.73
CA LEU A 120 -13.77 13.51 0.33
C LEU A 120 -13.36 12.03 0.39
N ARG A 121 -12.16 11.68 -0.06
CA ARG A 121 -11.64 10.30 0.04
C ARG A 121 -11.47 9.85 1.48
N PHE A 122 -11.06 10.74 2.37
CA PHE A 122 -10.96 10.40 3.78
C PHE A 122 -12.34 10.19 4.40
N VAL A 123 -13.30 11.10 4.16
CA VAL A 123 -14.69 10.96 4.65
C VAL A 123 -15.31 9.66 4.13
N GLN A 124 -15.21 9.38 2.84
CA GLN A 124 -15.69 8.14 2.23
C GLN A 124 -15.07 6.91 2.90
N SER A 125 -13.74 6.87 3.01
CA SER A 125 -13.03 5.72 3.60
C SER A 125 -13.39 5.54 5.08
N TYR A 126 -13.55 6.64 5.81
CA TYR A 126 -13.96 6.62 7.21
C TYR A 126 -15.41 6.14 7.37
N ALA A 127 -16.33 6.67 6.60
CA ALA A 127 -17.74 6.26 6.60
C ALA A 127 -17.89 4.75 6.33
N ILE A 128 -17.27 4.26 5.26
CA ILE A 128 -17.39 2.85 4.85
C ILE A 128 -16.65 1.90 5.81
N HIS A 129 -15.42 2.21 6.18
CA HIS A 129 -14.56 1.25 6.88
C HIS A 129 -14.54 1.44 8.39
N VAL A 130 -14.85 2.62 8.91
CA VAL A 130 -14.87 2.91 10.36
C VAL A 130 -16.29 2.93 10.88
N ALA A 131 -17.15 3.79 10.32
CA ALA A 131 -18.56 3.88 10.71
C ALA A 131 -19.44 2.72 10.18
N ARG A 132 -18.94 1.95 9.17
CA ARG A 132 -19.66 0.80 8.59
C ARG A 132 -20.94 1.15 7.84
N LEU A 133 -20.95 2.33 7.24
CA LEU A 133 -22.05 2.83 6.44
C LEU A 133 -22.05 2.22 5.03
N ASP A 134 -23.19 2.38 4.32
CA ASP A 134 -23.36 1.85 2.97
C ASP A 134 -22.43 2.59 1.99
N PRO A 135 -21.56 1.88 1.24
CA PRO A 135 -20.71 2.49 0.23
C PRO A 135 -21.45 3.26 -0.85
N ASP A 136 -22.70 2.86 -1.17
CA ASP A 136 -23.48 3.47 -2.22
C ASP A 136 -23.93 4.91 -1.88
N GLU A 137 -23.93 5.27 -0.60
CA GLU A 137 -24.25 6.64 -0.14
C GLU A 137 -23.03 7.60 -0.17
N PHE A 138 -21.81 7.08 -0.33
CA PHE A 138 -20.58 7.87 -0.22
C PHE A 138 -19.79 7.91 -1.52
N HIS A 139 -20.42 8.34 -2.60
CA HIS A 139 -19.73 8.52 -3.88
C HIS A 139 -18.96 9.84 -3.94
N ILE A 140 -17.71 9.78 -4.44
CA ILE A 140 -16.93 10.97 -4.75
C ILE A 140 -17.34 11.46 -6.14
N PRO A 141 -17.84 12.70 -6.28
CA PRO A 141 -18.24 13.23 -7.57
C PRO A 141 -17.02 13.52 -8.46
N ASP A 142 -17.27 13.63 -9.78
CA ASP A 142 -16.22 13.97 -10.76
C ASP A 142 -15.59 15.33 -10.47
N VAL A 143 -16.40 16.31 -10.05
CA VAL A 143 -15.92 17.61 -9.60
C VAL A 143 -15.95 17.65 -8.08
N ALA A 144 -14.77 17.78 -7.48
CA ALA A 144 -14.61 17.90 -6.02
C ALA A 144 -14.56 19.37 -5.62
N ASP A 145 -15.66 19.87 -5.09
CA ASP A 145 -15.80 21.23 -4.61
C ASP A 145 -16.28 21.27 -3.15
N ARG A 146 -16.34 22.48 -2.59
CA ARG A 146 -16.82 22.67 -1.22
C ARG A 146 -18.26 22.18 -1.03
N GLY A 147 -19.11 22.30 -2.05
CA GLY A 147 -20.50 21.86 -1.98
C GLY A 147 -20.60 20.34 -1.84
N SER A 148 -19.81 19.61 -2.60
CA SER A 148 -19.75 18.14 -2.52
C SER A 148 -19.21 17.65 -1.18
N LEU A 149 -18.24 18.36 -0.59
CA LEU A 149 -17.73 18.03 0.75
C LEU A 149 -18.79 18.24 1.82
N VAL A 150 -19.49 19.38 1.79
CA VAL A 150 -20.58 19.68 2.74
C VAL A 150 -21.71 18.65 2.60
N ALA A 151 -22.10 18.29 1.38
CA ALA A 151 -23.11 17.26 1.14
C ALA A 151 -22.70 15.91 1.72
N MET A 152 -21.47 15.45 1.49
CA MET A 152 -20.99 14.15 2.01
C MET A 152 -20.92 14.15 3.56
N MET A 153 -20.51 15.26 4.18
CA MET A 153 -20.53 15.39 5.64
C MET A 153 -21.95 15.38 6.21
N ALA A 154 -22.89 16.02 5.53
CA ALA A 154 -24.31 16.00 5.91
C ALA A 154 -24.90 14.60 5.80
N THR A 155 -24.53 13.82 4.77
CA THR A 155 -24.89 12.40 4.65
C THR A 155 -24.33 11.60 5.83
N TYR A 156 -23.04 11.81 6.18
CA TYR A 156 -22.43 11.15 7.33
C TYR A 156 -23.19 11.44 8.65
N GLU A 157 -23.52 12.71 8.89
CA GLU A 157 -24.26 13.12 10.08
C GLU A 157 -25.68 12.56 10.10
N ALA A 158 -26.36 12.47 8.94
CA ALA A 158 -27.70 11.88 8.85
C ALA A 158 -27.71 10.38 9.14
N GLU A 159 -26.65 9.65 8.75
CA GLU A 159 -26.53 8.20 8.94
C GLU A 159 -26.00 7.82 10.33
N THR A 160 -25.32 8.72 11.04
CA THR A 160 -24.67 8.41 12.33
C THR A 160 -25.28 9.16 13.52
N ASP A 161 -26.12 10.16 13.28
CA ASP A 161 -26.57 11.17 14.27
C ASP A 161 -25.40 11.93 14.93
N GLU A 162 -24.20 11.91 14.33
CA GLU A 162 -23.01 12.57 14.83
C GLU A 162 -22.28 13.32 13.71
N ALA A 163 -21.78 14.52 14.00
CA ALA A 163 -20.96 15.25 13.05
C ALA A 163 -19.63 14.51 12.76
N PHE A 164 -19.13 14.66 11.52
CA PHE A 164 -17.85 14.06 11.15
C PHE A 164 -16.72 14.53 12.08
N PRO A 165 -15.94 13.62 12.70
CA PRO A 165 -14.95 13.97 13.72
C PRO A 165 -13.83 14.85 13.17
N GLN A 166 -13.58 15.98 13.84
CA GLN A 166 -12.56 16.96 13.46
C GLN A 166 -11.26 16.81 14.24
N ASP A 167 -11.23 16.01 15.31
CA ASP A 167 -10.03 15.73 16.10
C ASP A 167 -9.28 14.51 15.54
N ALA A 168 -8.03 14.72 15.12
CA ALA A 168 -7.17 13.69 14.57
C ALA A 168 -6.93 12.52 15.54
N ARG A 169 -6.97 12.74 16.86
CA ARG A 169 -6.84 11.70 17.87
C ARG A 169 -8.06 10.79 17.88
N VAL A 170 -9.25 11.39 17.84
CA VAL A 170 -10.52 10.66 17.78
C VAL A 170 -10.57 9.84 16.49
N GLN A 171 -10.25 10.46 15.35
CA GLN A 171 -10.20 9.78 14.07
C GLN A 171 -9.25 8.57 14.10
N LEU A 172 -8.02 8.77 14.58
CA LEU A 172 -7.01 7.70 14.65
C LEU A 172 -7.43 6.59 15.61
N ALA A 173 -7.98 6.92 16.77
CA ALA A 173 -8.49 5.97 17.74
C ALA A 173 -9.57 5.06 17.16
N GLU A 174 -10.55 5.64 16.47
CA GLU A 174 -11.63 4.89 15.82
C GLU A 174 -11.12 4.03 14.65
N VAL A 175 -10.18 4.55 13.86
CA VAL A 175 -9.52 3.79 12.79
C VAL A 175 -8.81 2.56 13.35
N LEU A 176 -7.99 2.71 14.40
CA LEU A 176 -7.28 1.59 15.03
C LEU A 176 -8.26 0.54 15.55
N ARG A 177 -9.30 0.98 16.26
CA ARG A 177 -10.35 0.11 16.81
C ARG A 177 -11.11 -0.64 15.70
N SER A 178 -11.50 0.05 14.65
CA SER A 178 -12.23 -0.54 13.52
C SER A 178 -11.39 -1.55 12.76
N MET A 179 -10.14 -1.24 12.46
CA MET A 179 -9.23 -2.18 11.77
C MET A 179 -8.95 -3.42 12.61
N ALA A 180 -8.75 -3.25 13.92
CA ALA A 180 -8.57 -4.37 14.85
C ALA A 180 -9.79 -5.29 14.89
N ARG A 181 -11.00 -4.72 15.04
CA ARG A 181 -12.26 -5.49 15.02
C ARG A 181 -12.52 -6.17 13.67
N ALA A 182 -12.16 -5.51 12.55
CA ALA A 182 -12.31 -6.10 11.22
C ALA A 182 -11.47 -7.36 11.06
N TRP A 183 -10.28 -7.40 11.67
CA TRP A 183 -9.42 -8.58 11.66
C TRP A 183 -10.03 -9.74 12.44
N ASP A 184 -10.65 -9.48 13.58
CA ASP A 184 -11.23 -10.50 14.46
C ASP A 184 -12.60 -11.01 13.97
N GLY A 185 -13.18 -10.37 12.94
CA GLY A 185 -14.45 -10.78 12.36
C GLY A 185 -14.45 -12.24 11.85
N THR A 186 -15.55 -12.95 12.06
CA THR A 186 -15.67 -14.38 11.72
C THR A 186 -15.35 -14.67 10.26
N THR A 187 -15.94 -13.90 9.33
CA THR A 187 -15.71 -14.05 7.89
C THR A 187 -14.24 -13.82 7.53
N ALA A 188 -13.64 -12.75 8.07
CA ALA A 188 -12.22 -12.44 7.83
C ALA A 188 -11.31 -13.57 8.32
N ARG A 189 -11.60 -14.15 9.49
CA ARG A 189 -10.85 -15.28 10.05
C ARG A 189 -10.95 -16.53 9.17
N LEU A 190 -12.15 -16.89 8.71
CA LEU A 190 -12.35 -18.04 7.83
C LEU A 190 -11.62 -17.87 6.50
N LEU A 191 -11.68 -16.68 5.90
CA LEU A 191 -10.96 -16.38 4.65
C LEU A 191 -9.44 -16.47 4.82
N ARG A 192 -8.90 -16.00 5.96
CA ARG A 192 -7.47 -16.15 6.25
C ARG A 192 -7.05 -17.60 6.42
N GLN A 193 -7.84 -18.38 7.15
CA GLN A 193 -7.57 -19.82 7.35
C GLN A 193 -7.59 -20.57 6.01
N ALA A 194 -8.51 -20.24 5.11
CA ALA A 194 -8.55 -20.78 3.76
C ALA A 194 -7.28 -20.44 2.93
N LYS A 195 -6.60 -19.35 3.27
CA LYS A 195 -5.30 -18.95 2.69
C LYS A 195 -4.09 -19.52 3.47
N GLY A 196 -4.30 -20.44 4.41
CA GLY A 196 -3.23 -21.06 5.17
C GLY A 196 -2.75 -20.31 6.40
N ALA A 197 -3.44 -19.23 6.82
CA ALA A 197 -3.10 -18.54 8.06
C ALA A 197 -3.37 -19.43 9.28
N PRO A 198 -2.49 -19.43 10.30
CA PRO A 198 -2.75 -20.11 11.57
C PRO A 198 -3.98 -19.49 12.28
N ALA A 199 -4.60 -20.27 13.15
CA ALA A 199 -5.82 -19.84 13.84
C ALA A 199 -5.60 -18.61 14.75
N ASP A 200 -4.38 -18.48 15.28
CA ASP A 200 -3.90 -17.42 16.16
C ASP A 200 -3.12 -16.31 15.41
N ALA A 201 -3.25 -16.25 14.08
CA ALA A 201 -2.60 -15.22 13.29
C ALA A 201 -2.91 -13.81 13.79
N GLY A 202 -1.89 -13.07 14.21
CA GLY A 202 -1.99 -11.72 14.73
C GLY A 202 -2.02 -10.64 13.64
N LEU A 203 -2.56 -9.48 13.97
CA LEU A 203 -2.49 -8.26 13.18
C LEU A 203 -1.67 -7.21 13.91
N GLY A 204 -0.60 -6.73 13.29
CA GLY A 204 0.01 -5.45 13.60
C GLY A 204 -0.59 -4.34 12.73
N LEU A 205 -0.38 -3.11 13.12
CA LEU A 205 -0.69 -1.94 12.31
C LEU A 205 0.56 -1.09 12.17
N VAL A 206 0.68 -0.39 11.05
CA VAL A 206 1.66 0.67 10.86
C VAL A 206 0.94 1.99 10.63
N VAL A 207 1.31 2.98 11.43
CA VAL A 207 0.88 4.37 11.27
C VAL A 207 2.05 5.11 10.63
N GLN A 208 1.85 5.69 9.45
CA GLN A 208 2.90 6.31 8.65
C GLN A 208 2.49 7.72 8.22
N ALA A 209 3.41 8.66 8.30
CA ALA A 209 3.18 10.00 7.74
C ALA A 209 2.84 9.91 6.25
N MET A 210 1.81 10.65 5.83
CA MET A 210 1.44 10.71 4.41
C MET A 210 2.48 11.47 3.61
N ALA A 211 2.88 10.89 2.49
CA ALA A 211 3.54 11.59 1.41
C ALA A 211 2.54 11.67 0.26
N LEU A 212 1.89 12.81 0.13
CA LEU A 212 0.77 12.99 -0.78
C LEU A 212 1.19 12.93 -2.25
N GLY A 213 2.45 13.24 -2.54
CA GLY A 213 2.94 13.37 -3.91
C GLY A 213 2.30 14.56 -4.62
N THR A 214 1.93 15.59 -3.85
CA THR A 214 1.29 16.82 -4.31
C THR A 214 2.11 18.02 -3.84
N GLY A 215 2.17 19.08 -4.64
CA GLY A 215 2.98 20.25 -4.37
C GLY A 215 2.96 21.21 -5.55
N ARG A 216 3.87 22.18 -5.54
CA ARG A 216 4.01 23.17 -6.63
C ARG A 216 4.99 22.78 -7.71
N GLY A 217 5.83 21.77 -7.44
CA GLY A 217 6.87 21.26 -8.34
C GLY A 217 6.50 19.93 -8.97
N GLU A 218 7.51 19.12 -9.20
CA GLU A 218 7.40 17.78 -9.77
C GLU A 218 6.82 16.82 -8.73
N CYS A 219 5.55 16.47 -8.90
CA CYS A 219 4.79 15.70 -7.94
C CYS A 219 4.00 14.58 -8.59
N GLY A 220 3.86 13.48 -7.87
CA GLY A 220 3.05 12.35 -8.30
C GLY A 220 3.31 11.10 -7.46
N LYS A 221 2.71 10.00 -7.88
CA LYS A 221 2.87 8.68 -7.26
C LYS A 221 2.99 7.59 -8.29
N GLY A 222 3.66 6.52 -7.93
CA GLY A 222 3.88 5.42 -8.86
C GLY A 222 4.13 4.09 -8.19
N VAL A 223 4.13 3.08 -9.03
CA VAL A 223 4.50 1.71 -8.70
C VAL A 223 5.53 1.24 -9.71
N ILE A 224 6.62 0.65 -9.23
CA ILE A 224 7.68 0.10 -10.06
C ILE A 224 7.98 -1.35 -9.70
N GLN A 225 8.14 -2.17 -10.71
CA GLN A 225 8.55 -3.56 -10.65
C GLN A 225 9.75 -3.74 -11.60
N PHE A 226 10.67 -4.64 -11.29
CA PHE A 226 11.90 -4.84 -12.06
C PHE A 226 11.88 -6.13 -12.90
N VAL A 227 10.80 -6.89 -12.79
CA VAL A 227 10.52 -8.07 -13.60
C VAL A 227 9.07 -8.07 -14.04
N ASP A 228 8.82 -8.65 -15.19
CA ASP A 228 7.46 -8.89 -15.67
C ASP A 228 6.79 -9.99 -14.82
N SER A 229 5.68 -9.66 -14.19
CA SER A 229 4.97 -10.53 -13.24
C SER A 229 4.35 -11.78 -13.88
N THR A 230 4.15 -11.78 -15.21
CA THR A 230 3.59 -12.90 -15.96
C THR A 230 4.68 -13.83 -16.48
N THR A 231 5.76 -13.27 -17.00
CA THR A 231 6.81 -14.04 -17.67
C THR A 231 8.04 -14.29 -16.82
N GLY A 232 8.26 -13.47 -15.77
CA GLY A 232 9.49 -13.49 -14.96
C GLY A 232 10.72 -12.93 -15.69
N ALA A 233 10.54 -12.29 -16.84
CA ALA A 233 11.65 -11.68 -17.58
C ALA A 233 12.11 -10.40 -16.91
N PRO A 234 13.42 -10.10 -16.84
CA PRO A 234 13.94 -8.82 -16.37
C PRO A 234 13.40 -7.68 -17.24
N ARG A 235 12.55 -6.86 -16.67
CA ARG A 235 11.94 -5.71 -17.34
C ARG A 235 11.38 -4.77 -16.29
N ILE A 236 11.68 -3.47 -16.42
CA ILE A 236 11.02 -2.45 -15.59
C ILE A 236 9.58 -2.27 -16.10
N VAL A 237 8.64 -2.48 -15.18
CA VAL A 237 7.19 -2.39 -15.44
C VAL A 237 6.57 -1.53 -14.37
N GLY A 238 5.53 -0.79 -14.71
CA GLY A 238 4.77 0.03 -13.80
C GLY A 238 4.25 1.31 -14.45
N ARG A 239 3.74 2.21 -13.64
CA ARG A 239 3.17 3.48 -14.09
C ARG A 239 3.44 4.57 -13.05
N TYR A 240 3.49 5.79 -13.53
CA TYR A 240 3.57 6.99 -12.75
C TYR A 240 2.38 7.89 -13.09
N ILE A 241 1.72 8.42 -12.07
CA ILE A 241 0.61 9.36 -12.22
C ILE A 241 1.05 10.70 -11.65
N SER A 242 1.03 11.72 -12.47
CA SER A 242 1.37 13.09 -12.09
C SER A 242 0.37 13.66 -11.07
N SER A 243 0.79 14.65 -10.26
CA SER A 243 0.14 15.07 -9.03
C SER A 243 -1.36 15.36 -9.12
N TRP A 244 -1.79 16.12 -10.10
CA TRP A 244 -3.19 16.48 -10.23
C TRP A 244 -4.09 15.31 -10.67
N LEU A 245 -3.53 14.29 -11.35
CA LEU A 245 -4.22 13.05 -11.70
C LEU A 245 -4.12 12.00 -10.59
N ALA A 246 -3.07 12.06 -9.78
CA ALA A 246 -2.80 11.07 -8.74
C ALA A 246 -3.89 11.01 -7.67
N GLU A 247 -4.56 12.13 -7.41
CA GLU A 247 -5.65 12.22 -6.42
C GLU A 247 -7.00 11.76 -6.97
N LEU A 248 -7.12 11.69 -8.29
CA LEU A 248 -8.34 11.25 -8.95
C LEU A 248 -8.52 9.74 -8.98
N ARG A 249 -7.43 8.95 -8.87
CA ARG A 249 -7.46 7.52 -9.13
C ARG A 249 -6.50 6.75 -8.24
N ASP A 250 -6.86 5.52 -7.87
CA ASP A 250 -5.88 4.56 -7.38
C ASP A 250 -4.85 4.28 -8.47
N VAL A 251 -3.56 4.19 -8.07
CA VAL A 251 -2.48 3.92 -9.03
C VAL A 251 -2.62 2.47 -9.51
N HIS A 252 -3.33 2.29 -10.60
CA HIS A 252 -3.40 1.04 -11.31
C HIS A 252 -2.51 1.15 -12.57
N PRO A 253 -1.79 0.09 -12.99
CA PRO A 253 -0.91 0.13 -14.16
C PRO A 253 -1.59 0.59 -15.46
N ASP A 254 -2.88 0.34 -15.57
CA ASP A 254 -3.68 0.67 -16.76
C ASP A 254 -4.53 1.95 -16.59
N ALA A 255 -4.30 2.74 -15.52
CA ALA A 255 -5.05 3.97 -15.28
C ALA A 255 -4.86 4.96 -16.44
N GLU A 256 -5.96 5.47 -16.97
CA GLU A 256 -5.95 6.51 -17.99
C GLU A 256 -5.23 7.76 -17.47
N GLY A 257 -4.32 8.34 -18.24
CA GLY A 257 -3.47 9.48 -17.84
C GLY A 257 -2.22 9.11 -17.06
N ALA A 258 -1.96 7.82 -16.80
CA ALA A 258 -0.68 7.37 -16.28
C ALA A 258 0.39 7.45 -17.38
N ILE A 259 1.60 7.89 -17.00
CA ILE A 259 2.77 7.87 -17.90
C ILE A 259 3.60 6.61 -17.67
N TYR A 260 4.37 6.22 -18.67
CA TYR A 260 5.28 5.07 -18.59
C TYR A 260 6.43 5.34 -17.61
N LEU A 261 7.01 4.30 -17.05
CA LEU A 261 8.24 4.47 -16.25
C LEU A 261 9.46 4.59 -17.14
N THR A 262 9.61 3.68 -18.11
CA THR A 262 10.68 3.67 -19.11
C THR A 262 10.21 4.29 -20.41
N ARG A 263 11.15 4.71 -21.24
CA ARG A 263 10.88 5.23 -22.59
C ARG A 263 9.99 4.29 -23.38
N ASP A 264 8.91 4.83 -23.90
CA ASP A 264 7.91 4.10 -24.67
C ASP A 264 7.45 4.97 -25.84
N PRO A 265 7.45 4.46 -27.09
CA PRO A 265 7.05 5.26 -28.25
C PRO A 265 5.58 5.68 -28.23
N ARG A 266 4.77 5.12 -27.33
CA ARG A 266 3.33 5.42 -27.20
C ARG A 266 3.03 6.64 -26.32
N GLY A 267 4.01 7.17 -25.57
CA GLY A 267 3.77 8.33 -24.72
C GLY A 267 4.96 8.72 -23.86
N GLN A 268 4.73 9.71 -23.00
CA GLN A 268 5.74 10.22 -22.06
C GLN A 268 6.12 9.17 -21.01
N SER A 269 7.37 9.27 -20.53
CA SER A 269 7.87 8.40 -19.48
C SER A 269 8.49 9.18 -18.33
N LEU A 270 8.53 8.56 -17.14
CA LEU A 270 9.25 9.09 -15.98
C LEU A 270 10.75 9.23 -16.29
N GLU A 271 11.31 8.27 -17.04
CA GLU A 271 12.72 8.30 -17.48
C GLU A 271 13.06 9.53 -18.31
N ASP A 272 12.14 10.01 -19.15
CA ASP A 272 12.34 11.21 -19.97
C ASP A 272 12.10 12.50 -19.19
N LEU A 273 11.05 12.51 -18.34
CA LEU A 273 10.64 13.70 -17.60
C LEU A 273 11.54 13.96 -16.39
N PHE A 274 11.90 12.89 -15.64
CA PHE A 274 12.63 12.98 -14.38
C PHE A 274 13.76 11.93 -14.32
N PRO A 275 14.80 12.05 -15.17
CA PRO A 275 15.84 11.04 -15.34
C PRO A 275 16.63 10.75 -14.06
N GLU A 276 16.86 11.76 -13.20
CA GLU A 276 17.59 11.59 -11.94
C GLU A 276 16.77 10.76 -10.94
N GLN A 277 15.48 11.05 -10.78
CA GLN A 277 14.58 10.33 -9.91
C GLN A 277 14.33 8.91 -10.40
N PHE A 278 14.23 8.73 -11.70
CA PHE A 278 14.16 7.40 -12.30
C PHE A 278 15.42 6.57 -12.02
N ALA A 279 16.61 7.14 -12.17
CA ALA A 279 17.87 6.47 -11.86
C ALA A 279 17.98 6.11 -10.37
N GLN A 280 17.50 6.98 -9.47
CA GLN A 280 17.40 6.69 -8.04
C GLN A 280 16.45 5.51 -7.76
N LEU A 281 15.27 5.48 -8.40
CA LEU A 281 14.33 4.36 -8.27
C LEU A 281 14.94 3.03 -8.71
N VAL A 282 15.67 3.01 -9.82
CA VAL A 282 16.38 1.81 -10.29
C VAL A 282 17.41 1.35 -9.26
N THR A 283 18.18 2.29 -8.69
CA THR A 283 19.15 2.01 -7.63
C THR A 283 18.49 1.43 -6.39
N TYR A 284 17.37 2.03 -5.94
CA TYR A 284 16.61 1.55 -4.80
C TYR A 284 16.02 0.15 -5.04
N GLY A 285 15.53 -0.10 -6.25
CA GLY A 285 15.02 -1.42 -6.63
C GLY A 285 16.10 -2.50 -6.57
N ALA A 286 17.28 -2.22 -7.10
CA ALA A 286 18.42 -3.15 -7.03
C ALA A 286 18.85 -3.42 -5.58
N ALA A 287 18.86 -2.40 -4.72
CA ALA A 287 19.14 -2.54 -3.29
C ALA A 287 18.06 -3.38 -2.59
N CYS A 288 16.77 -3.13 -2.88
CA CYS A 288 15.66 -3.92 -2.36
C CYS A 288 15.79 -5.39 -2.76
N ARG A 289 15.99 -5.70 -4.05
CA ARG A 289 16.18 -7.06 -4.55
C ARG A 289 17.28 -7.81 -3.78
N LYS A 290 18.44 -7.19 -3.64
CA LYS A 290 19.60 -7.78 -2.94
C LYS A 290 19.34 -7.97 -1.45
N ARG A 291 18.76 -6.98 -0.77
CA ARG A 291 18.63 -6.97 0.70
C ARG A 291 17.40 -7.74 1.18
N LEU A 292 16.30 -7.65 0.45
CA LEU A 292 15.08 -8.39 0.74
C LEU A 292 15.14 -9.81 0.19
N ARG A 293 16.09 -10.07 -0.73
CA ARG A 293 16.33 -11.38 -1.36
C ARG A 293 15.11 -11.86 -2.15
N GLU A 294 14.39 -10.92 -2.77
CA GLU A 294 13.15 -11.17 -3.50
C GLU A 294 12.93 -10.07 -4.53
N GLU A 295 12.13 -10.37 -5.56
CA GLU A 295 11.61 -9.35 -6.48
C GLU A 295 10.44 -8.62 -5.82
N MET A 296 10.54 -7.31 -5.81
CA MET A 296 9.60 -6.46 -5.09
C MET A 296 8.86 -5.52 -6.05
N GLU A 297 7.61 -5.29 -5.72
CA GLU A 297 6.87 -4.12 -6.18
C GLU A 297 7.11 -2.98 -5.20
N VAL A 298 7.66 -1.87 -5.68
CA VAL A 298 7.97 -0.71 -4.87
C VAL A 298 6.96 0.40 -5.14
N LYS A 299 6.30 0.87 -4.09
CA LYS A 299 5.38 2.02 -4.14
C LYS A 299 6.12 3.27 -3.72
N PHE A 300 6.04 4.30 -4.54
CA PHE A 300 6.76 5.54 -4.31
C PHE A 300 5.90 6.78 -4.57
N THR A 301 6.30 7.89 -4.00
CA THR A 301 5.81 9.22 -4.34
C THR A 301 6.98 10.11 -4.72
N LEU A 302 6.71 11.05 -5.60
CA LEU A 302 7.56 12.19 -5.90
C LEU A 302 6.84 13.43 -5.41
N GLN A 303 7.49 14.21 -4.56
CA GLN A 303 6.93 15.44 -4.02
C GLN A 303 7.97 16.55 -4.09
N ASP A 304 7.68 17.57 -4.90
CA ASP A 304 8.60 18.68 -5.18
C ASP A 304 10.03 18.20 -5.54
N GLY A 305 10.11 17.19 -6.43
CA GLY A 305 11.36 16.59 -6.87
C GLY A 305 12.00 15.59 -5.89
N THR A 306 11.43 15.41 -4.70
CA THR A 306 11.95 14.47 -3.69
C THR A 306 11.22 13.14 -3.74
N LEU A 307 11.96 12.04 -3.94
CA LEU A 307 11.41 10.69 -3.87
C LEU A 307 11.18 10.24 -2.43
N GLN A 308 10.07 9.53 -2.22
CA GLN A 308 9.80 8.80 -0.98
C GLN A 308 9.31 7.39 -1.31
N ILE A 309 9.80 6.39 -0.57
CA ILE A 309 9.43 4.99 -0.71
C ILE A 309 8.38 4.67 0.35
N LEU A 310 7.16 4.43 -0.09
CA LEU A 310 6.02 4.20 0.81
C LEU A 310 5.94 2.76 1.29
N ASP A 311 6.31 1.82 0.43
CA ASP A 311 6.22 0.38 0.71
C ASP A 311 7.05 -0.41 -0.31
N ALA A 312 7.44 -1.63 0.05
CA ALA A 312 7.94 -2.63 -0.87
C ALA A 312 7.26 -3.95 -0.52
N VAL A 313 6.45 -4.45 -1.44
CA VAL A 313 5.70 -5.68 -1.27
C VAL A 313 6.25 -6.77 -2.20
N ARG A 314 6.15 -8.03 -1.79
CA ARG A 314 6.50 -9.14 -2.67
C ARG A 314 5.67 -9.06 -3.94
N LEU A 315 6.33 -9.17 -5.09
CA LEU A 315 5.66 -9.15 -6.38
C LEU A 315 4.68 -10.32 -6.51
N GLN A 316 3.41 -10.02 -6.73
CA GLN A 316 2.42 -11.03 -7.13
C GLN A 316 2.73 -11.48 -8.56
N ARG A 317 2.81 -12.79 -8.78
CA ARG A 317 3.36 -13.35 -10.01
C ARG A 317 2.70 -14.67 -10.39
N SER A 318 2.71 -14.99 -11.68
CA SER A 318 2.27 -16.30 -12.18
C SER A 318 3.22 -17.43 -11.74
N GLY A 319 2.76 -18.68 -11.80
CA GLY A 319 3.60 -19.83 -11.52
C GLY A 319 4.86 -19.89 -12.40
N ARG A 320 4.72 -19.53 -13.68
CA ARG A 320 5.84 -19.41 -14.62
C ARG A 320 6.86 -18.37 -14.19
N ALA A 321 6.39 -17.18 -13.82
CA ALA A 321 7.26 -16.11 -13.36
C ALA A 321 7.93 -16.47 -12.03
N SER A 322 7.24 -17.16 -11.13
CA SER A 322 7.80 -17.63 -9.86
C SER A 322 9.04 -18.50 -10.05
N VAL A 323 8.98 -19.48 -10.97
CA VAL A 323 10.12 -20.35 -11.28
C VAL A 323 11.28 -19.55 -11.88
N ARG A 324 11.02 -18.69 -12.88
CA ARG A 324 12.08 -17.89 -13.51
C ARG A 324 12.75 -16.92 -12.54
N ILE A 325 11.97 -16.28 -11.69
CA ILE A 325 12.49 -15.38 -10.66
C ILE A 325 13.36 -16.12 -9.67
N ALA A 326 12.94 -17.32 -9.19
CA ALA A 326 13.73 -18.12 -8.27
C ALA A 326 15.07 -18.54 -8.89
N VAL A 327 15.07 -18.94 -10.17
CA VAL A 327 16.28 -19.26 -10.93
C VAL A 327 17.19 -18.04 -11.06
N ALA A 328 16.66 -16.90 -11.49
CA ALA A 328 17.43 -15.65 -11.65
C ALA A 328 18.04 -15.16 -10.33
N LEU A 329 17.30 -15.24 -9.21
CA LEU A 329 17.85 -14.91 -7.90
C LEU A 329 19.00 -15.82 -7.47
N ALA A 330 18.94 -17.10 -7.84
CA ALA A 330 20.01 -18.05 -7.54
C ALA A 330 21.24 -17.85 -8.46
N GLU A 331 21.03 -17.60 -9.76
CA GLU A 331 22.11 -17.32 -10.72
C GLU A 331 22.86 -16.04 -10.38
N ASP A 332 22.15 -15.02 -9.90
CA ASP A 332 22.72 -13.75 -9.44
C ASP A 332 23.33 -13.84 -8.02
N ASN A 333 23.34 -15.03 -7.41
CA ASN A 333 23.84 -15.27 -6.05
C ASN A 333 23.13 -14.42 -4.96
N VAL A 334 21.88 -14.05 -5.18
CA VAL A 334 21.05 -13.37 -4.18
C VAL A 334 20.53 -14.37 -3.14
N ILE A 335 20.22 -15.60 -3.59
CA ILE A 335 19.80 -16.71 -2.73
C ILE A 335 20.58 -18.00 -3.11
N PRO A 336 20.77 -18.98 -2.20
CA PRO A 336 21.28 -20.30 -2.54
C PRO A 336 20.33 -21.07 -3.46
N ARG A 337 20.85 -22.02 -4.25
CA ARG A 337 20.04 -22.85 -5.15
C ARG A 337 19.00 -23.69 -4.41
N GLU A 338 19.35 -24.21 -3.26
CA GLU A 338 18.45 -24.98 -2.39
C GLU A 338 17.26 -24.15 -1.95
N GLU A 339 17.50 -22.88 -1.57
CA GLU A 339 16.43 -21.94 -1.21
C GLU A 339 15.55 -21.60 -2.41
N ALA A 340 16.13 -21.45 -3.61
CA ALA A 340 15.37 -21.21 -4.83
C ALA A 340 14.36 -22.34 -5.11
N VAL A 341 14.79 -23.59 -4.94
CA VAL A 341 13.91 -24.77 -5.09
C VAL A 341 12.78 -24.74 -4.05
N MET A 342 13.10 -24.45 -2.79
CA MET A 342 12.12 -24.41 -1.69
C MET A 342 11.09 -23.28 -1.81
N ARG A 343 11.38 -22.26 -2.60
CA ARG A 343 10.43 -21.14 -2.84
C ARG A 343 9.39 -21.40 -3.91
N ILE A 344 9.55 -22.50 -4.67
CA ILE A 344 8.65 -22.85 -5.75
C ILE A 344 7.53 -23.75 -5.20
N GLU A 345 6.31 -23.25 -5.26
CA GLU A 345 5.14 -24.04 -4.89
C GLU A 345 4.89 -25.15 -5.91
N PRO A 346 4.52 -26.38 -5.48
CA PRO A 346 4.21 -27.47 -6.39
C PRO A 346 3.14 -27.15 -7.43
N ALA A 347 2.15 -26.32 -7.07
CA ALA A 347 1.11 -25.85 -7.98
C ALA A 347 1.69 -25.05 -9.16
N ALA A 348 2.71 -24.22 -8.92
CA ALA A 348 3.39 -23.43 -9.96
C ALA A 348 4.09 -24.34 -11.00
N LEU A 349 4.62 -25.50 -10.58
CA LEU A 349 5.21 -26.49 -11.49
C LEU A 349 4.13 -27.16 -12.35
N SER A 350 2.96 -27.43 -11.78
CA SER A 350 1.84 -28.02 -12.53
C SER A 350 1.37 -27.09 -13.65
N GLU A 351 1.32 -25.78 -13.42
CA GLU A 351 0.99 -24.80 -14.47
C GLU A 351 1.95 -24.86 -15.66
N LEU A 352 3.25 -25.13 -15.41
CA LEU A 352 4.26 -25.23 -16.47
C LEU A 352 4.13 -26.48 -17.32
N LEU A 353 3.55 -27.56 -16.78
CA LEU A 353 3.36 -28.83 -17.48
C LEU A 353 2.14 -28.81 -18.40
N HIS A 354 1.19 -27.88 -18.19
CA HIS A 354 0.05 -27.69 -19.06
C HIS A 354 0.38 -26.76 -20.23
N ARG A 355 -0.01 -27.13 -21.45
CA ARG A 355 0.09 -26.24 -22.63
C ARG A 355 -0.76 -25.01 -22.38
N GLN A 356 -0.11 -23.89 -22.20
CA GLN A 356 -0.80 -22.60 -22.15
C GLN A 356 -1.15 -22.15 -23.57
N ILE A 357 -2.40 -21.75 -23.80
CA ILE A 357 -2.82 -21.08 -25.03
C ILE A 357 -2.11 -19.72 -25.05
N ASP A 358 -1.34 -19.46 -26.11
CA ASP A 358 -0.72 -18.16 -26.31
C ASP A 358 -1.83 -17.10 -26.33
N PRO A 359 -1.85 -16.13 -25.40
CA PRO A 359 -2.87 -15.08 -25.41
C PRO A 359 -2.85 -14.22 -26.68
N LYS A 360 -1.78 -14.30 -27.50
CA LYS A 360 -1.72 -13.68 -28.83
C LYS A 360 -2.27 -14.57 -29.96
N SER A 361 -2.54 -15.84 -29.71
CA SER A 361 -3.29 -16.70 -30.61
C SER A 361 -4.79 -16.45 -30.46
N SER A 362 -5.22 -15.18 -30.64
CA SER A 362 -6.63 -14.84 -30.80
C SER A 362 -7.22 -15.64 -31.93
N CYS A 363 -8.22 -16.41 -31.63
CA CYS A 363 -9.08 -17.19 -32.51
C CYS A 363 -9.20 -16.64 -33.94
N ASN A 364 -8.56 -17.28 -34.87
CA ASN A 364 -8.99 -17.32 -36.27
C ASN A 364 -10.13 -18.34 -36.47
N CYS A 365 -11.07 -18.39 -35.53
CA CYS A 365 -12.29 -19.21 -35.61
C CYS A 365 -13.51 -18.46 -36.14
N GLN A 366 -13.28 -17.48 -37.02
CA GLN A 366 -14.38 -16.89 -37.80
C GLN A 366 -14.08 -16.98 -39.29
N LYS A 367 -13.96 -18.19 -39.84
CA LYS A 367 -14.17 -18.49 -41.28
C LYS A 367 -14.14 -19.99 -41.49
N ALA A 368 -15.16 -20.67 -40.98
CA ALA A 368 -15.62 -21.90 -41.57
C ALA A 368 -17.16 -21.79 -41.62
N GLY A 369 -17.65 -21.47 -42.80
CA GLY A 369 -19.08 -21.31 -43.05
C GLY A 369 -19.86 -22.58 -42.73
N CYS A 370 -20.97 -22.44 -42.08
CA CYS A 370 -22.09 -23.33 -42.22
C CYS A 370 -22.98 -22.78 -43.33
N SER A 371 -22.78 -23.30 -44.52
CA SER A 371 -23.81 -23.39 -45.53
C SER A 371 -24.39 -24.81 -45.41
N SER A 372 -25.60 -24.90 -44.95
CA SER A 372 -26.72 -25.79 -45.31
C SER A 372 -27.85 -25.61 -44.31
#